data_ecb87f2f4e89fc5ad8dcecfeb5469e36
#
_entry.id   ecb87f2f4e89fc5ad8dcecfeb5469e36
#
_cell.length_a   1.000
_cell.length_b   1.000
_cell.length_c   1.000
_cell.angle_alpha   90.00
_cell.angle_beta   90.00
_cell.angle_gamma   90.00
#
_symmetry.space_group_name_H-M   'P 1'
#
loop_
_entity.id
_entity.type
_entity.pdbx_description
1 polymer ?
#
loop_
_entity_poly.entity_id
_entity_poly.type
_entity_poly.pdbx_seq_one_letter_code
_entity_poly.pdbx_strand_id
1 'polypeptide(L)'
;MAFGYTILGFGSGSAGFTEYDADYLMVAGGGPGYGDWGGGGGAGGYRTSYPGGTKITLDQEEIAITVGVKGAQGSGTEATGSTRGTDSRIALASGNFDSSGGGIGCGSPVGPDFNTGGS
;
A
#
# COMPACT_ATOMS: atom_id res chain seq x y z
N MET A 1 -13.03 55.91 21.95
CA MET A 1 -12.04 54.90 22.32
C MET A 1 -12.56 53.56 21.82
N ALA A 2 -11.98 53.00 20.75
CA ALA A 2 -12.39 51.73 20.21
C ALA A 2 -11.55 50.63 20.86
N PHE A 3 -12.18 49.78 21.64
CA PHE A 3 -11.55 48.58 22.15
C PHE A 3 -11.63 47.52 21.07
N GLY A 4 -10.57 47.44 20.27
CA GLY A 4 -10.38 46.27 19.39
C GLY A 4 -9.79 45.16 20.20
N TYR A 5 -10.57 44.15 20.59
CA TYR A 5 -9.97 42.88 20.95
C TYR A 5 -9.77 42.09 19.66
N THR A 6 -8.53 41.80 19.44
CA THR A 6 -8.18 40.76 18.50
C THR A 6 -8.66 39.47 19.12
N ILE A 7 -9.82 39.02 18.70
CA ILE A 7 -10.12 37.61 18.88
C ILE A 7 -8.99 36.91 18.11
N LEU A 8 -8.12 36.21 18.82
CA LEU A 8 -7.36 35.12 18.24
C LEU A 8 -8.41 34.11 17.82
N GLY A 9 -9.24 34.54 16.85
CA GLY A 9 -10.15 33.65 16.19
C GLY A 9 -9.32 32.63 15.49
N PHE A 10 -9.86 31.47 15.35
CA PHE A 10 -9.58 30.53 14.29
C PHE A 10 -9.86 31.23 12.95
N GLY A 11 -9.22 32.40 12.79
CA GLY A 11 -9.27 33.15 11.56
C GLY A 11 -8.52 32.35 10.54
N SER A 12 -9.08 32.19 9.39
CA SER A 12 -8.47 31.81 8.14
C SER A 12 -7.35 32.79 7.73
N GLY A 13 -6.40 33.04 8.61
CA GLY A 13 -5.07 33.38 8.20
C GLY A 13 -4.54 32.13 7.54
N SER A 14 -4.04 32.19 6.34
CA SER A 14 -3.13 31.21 5.80
C SER A 14 -1.98 31.08 6.79
N ALA A 15 -2.19 30.34 7.88
CA ALA A 15 -1.11 29.73 8.58
C ALA A 15 -0.46 28.89 7.48
N GLY A 16 0.72 29.32 7.04
CA GLY A 16 1.46 28.53 6.07
C GLY A 16 1.49 27.12 6.61
N PHE A 17 0.83 26.24 5.90
CA PHE A 17 0.75 24.86 6.33
C PHE A 17 2.14 24.31 6.28
N THR A 18 2.61 23.94 7.41
CA THR A 18 3.89 23.32 7.57
C THR A 18 3.72 21.90 7.07
N GLU A 19 4.42 21.58 6.01
CA GLU A 19 4.68 20.21 5.63
C GLU A 19 5.20 19.47 6.87
N TYR A 20 4.75 18.26 7.08
CA TYR A 20 5.26 17.42 8.16
C TYR A 20 5.63 16.04 7.65
N ASP A 21 6.71 15.53 8.18
CA ASP A 21 7.20 14.21 7.84
C ASP A 21 6.51 13.15 8.69
N ALA A 22 5.97 12.16 8.05
CA ALA A 22 5.31 11.04 8.68
C ALA A 22 6.04 9.72 8.41
N ASP A 23 6.14 8.89 9.44
CA ASP A 23 6.51 7.51 9.26
C ASP A 23 5.30 6.72 8.75
N TYR A 24 5.57 5.72 7.92
CA TYR A 24 4.54 4.86 7.37
C TYR A 24 4.91 3.39 7.48
N LEU A 25 3.90 2.57 7.48
CA LEU A 25 3.99 1.13 7.29
C LEU A 25 2.92 0.71 6.30
N MET A 26 3.33 0.02 5.26
CA MET A 26 2.46 -0.42 4.18
C MET A 26 2.67 -1.91 3.92
N VAL A 27 1.56 -2.64 3.86
CA VAL A 27 1.55 -4.06 3.55
C VAL A 27 0.59 -4.28 2.39
N ALA A 28 1.03 -4.98 1.37
CA ALA A 28 0.18 -5.33 0.24
C ALA A 28 -0.59 -6.64 0.47
N GLY A 29 -1.53 -6.94 -0.40
CA GLY A 29 -2.29 -8.18 -0.33
C GLY A 29 -1.43 -9.41 -0.60
N GLY A 30 -1.56 -10.47 0.20
CA GLY A 30 -0.92 -11.74 -0.04
C GLY A 30 -1.56 -12.50 -1.20
N GLY A 31 -0.79 -13.33 -1.89
CA GLY A 31 -1.26 -14.25 -2.93
C GLY A 31 -1.83 -15.55 -2.34
N PRO A 32 -2.66 -16.27 -3.09
CA PRO A 32 -3.19 -17.56 -2.66
C PRO A 32 -2.14 -18.65 -2.80
N GLY A 33 -2.24 -19.69 -1.97
CA GLY A 33 -1.54 -20.94 -2.20
C GLY A 33 -2.11 -21.66 -3.42
N TYR A 34 -1.33 -22.59 -3.94
CA TYR A 34 -1.81 -23.53 -4.96
C TYR A 34 -2.63 -24.65 -4.31
N GLY A 35 -3.56 -25.25 -5.09
CA GLY A 35 -4.34 -26.39 -4.61
C GLY A 35 -3.47 -27.65 -4.37
N ASP A 36 -4.08 -28.72 -4.03
CA ASP A 36 -3.70 -30.06 -3.57
C ASP A 36 -2.22 -30.44 -3.39
N TRP A 37 -1.28 -30.01 -4.25
CA TRP A 37 0.15 -30.40 -4.21
C TRP A 37 1.09 -29.22 -4.37
N GLY A 38 0.60 -28.03 -4.20
CA GLY A 38 1.35 -26.83 -4.52
C GLY A 38 1.97 -26.13 -3.33
N GLY A 39 2.80 -25.14 -3.64
CA GLY A 39 3.42 -24.26 -2.67
C GLY A 39 2.46 -23.21 -2.11
N GLY A 40 2.85 -22.61 -0.99
CA GLY A 40 2.15 -21.46 -0.45
C GLY A 40 2.22 -20.25 -1.37
N GLY A 41 1.25 -19.36 -1.27
CA GLY A 41 1.27 -18.08 -1.96
C GLY A 41 2.33 -17.14 -1.40
N GLY A 42 2.75 -16.18 -2.20
CA GLY A 42 3.66 -15.13 -1.78
C GLY A 42 3.03 -14.21 -0.76
N ALA A 43 3.79 -13.78 0.24
CA ALA A 43 3.38 -12.66 1.08
C ALA A 43 3.26 -11.40 0.22
N GLY A 44 2.35 -10.51 0.58
CA GLY A 44 2.36 -9.17 0.01
C GLY A 44 3.63 -8.42 0.42
N GLY A 45 4.06 -7.47 -0.39
CA GLY A 45 5.20 -6.63 -0.10
C GLY A 45 5.01 -5.89 1.22
N TYR A 46 6.10 -5.69 1.92
CA TYR A 46 6.17 -4.92 3.15
C TYR A 46 7.08 -3.72 2.93
N ARG A 47 6.61 -2.55 3.24
CA ARG A 47 7.39 -1.32 3.13
C ARG A 47 7.16 -0.42 4.32
N THR A 48 8.23 0.10 4.90
CA THR A 48 8.16 1.00 6.05
C THR A 48 9.27 2.03 6.00
N SER A 49 9.03 3.18 6.58
CA SER A 49 10.07 4.18 6.86
C SER A 49 10.74 3.99 8.21
N TYR A 50 10.16 3.21 9.12
CA TYR A 50 10.71 3.00 10.46
C TYR A 50 11.44 1.65 10.59
N PRO A 51 12.60 1.59 11.29
CA PRO A 51 13.41 2.70 11.77
C PRO A 51 14.41 3.19 10.72
N GLY A 52 14.55 4.52 10.58
CA GLY A 52 15.63 5.14 9.81
C GLY A 52 15.50 5.12 8.29
N GLY A 53 14.33 4.76 7.76
CA GLY A 53 14.00 4.89 6.33
C GLY A 53 13.56 6.30 5.94
N THR A 54 13.21 6.46 4.66
CA THR A 54 12.71 7.74 4.13
C THR A 54 11.25 7.93 4.51
N LYS A 55 10.97 8.98 5.27
CA LYS A 55 9.61 9.40 5.61
C LYS A 55 8.88 9.94 4.40
N ILE A 56 7.57 10.02 4.49
CA ILE A 56 6.74 10.74 3.53
C ILE A 56 6.44 12.13 4.06
N THR A 57 6.53 13.13 3.20
CA THR A 57 6.14 14.50 3.53
C THR A 57 4.67 14.67 3.19
N LEU A 58 3.88 15.05 4.17
CA LEU A 58 2.46 15.31 4.06
C LEU A 58 2.26 16.81 4.01
N ASP A 59 1.52 17.25 3.02
CA ASP A 59 0.99 18.60 2.88
C ASP A 59 -0.54 18.58 3.03
N GLN A 60 -1.19 19.67 2.72
CA GLN A 60 -2.65 19.77 2.85
C GLN A 60 -3.43 19.24 1.66
N GLU A 61 -2.82 18.49 0.80
CA GLU A 61 -3.49 17.88 -0.34
C GLU A 61 -4.27 16.64 0.08
N GLU A 62 -5.24 16.28 -0.74
CA GLU A 62 -5.96 15.03 -0.60
C GLU A 62 -5.02 13.86 -0.95
N ILE A 63 -4.85 12.96 -0.01
CA ILE A 63 -4.00 11.79 -0.16
C ILE A 63 -4.88 10.58 -0.41
N ALA A 64 -4.76 9.98 -1.60
CA ALA A 64 -5.45 8.74 -1.91
C ALA A 64 -4.67 7.55 -1.38
N ILE A 65 -5.32 6.78 -0.51
CA ILE A 65 -4.75 5.55 0.06
C ILE A 65 -5.53 4.35 -0.50
N THR A 66 -4.80 3.45 -1.14
CA THR A 66 -5.35 2.16 -1.60
C THR A 66 -4.76 1.05 -0.74
N VAL A 67 -5.62 0.20 -0.20
CA VAL A 67 -5.20 -0.99 0.54
C VAL A 67 -5.34 -2.21 -0.35
N GLY A 68 -4.25 -2.92 -0.57
CA GLY A 68 -4.22 -4.13 -1.37
C GLY A 68 -5.07 -5.25 -0.76
N VAL A 69 -5.78 -5.98 -1.59
CA VAL A 69 -6.58 -7.13 -1.17
C VAL A 69 -5.85 -8.42 -1.48
N LYS A 70 -6.16 -9.46 -0.72
CA LYS A 70 -5.63 -10.80 -0.97
C LYS A 70 -5.98 -11.30 -2.36
N GLY A 71 -5.10 -12.08 -2.95
CA GLY A 71 -5.42 -12.82 -4.16
C GLY A 71 -6.53 -13.86 -3.95
N ALA A 72 -7.25 -14.16 -5.00
CA ALA A 72 -8.26 -15.22 -5.00
C ALA A 72 -7.62 -16.55 -5.40
N GLN A 73 -8.00 -17.60 -4.72
CA GLN A 73 -7.65 -18.96 -5.11
C GLN A 73 -8.61 -19.43 -6.21
N GLY A 74 -8.08 -19.94 -7.30
CA GLY A 74 -8.86 -20.60 -8.33
C GLY A 74 -9.40 -21.96 -7.87
N SER A 75 -10.19 -22.60 -8.70
CA SER A 75 -10.74 -23.93 -8.45
C SER A 75 -9.92 -25.01 -9.17
N GLY A 76 -9.79 -26.16 -8.55
CA GLY A 76 -9.16 -27.34 -9.13
C GLY A 76 -7.65 -27.46 -8.87
N THR A 77 -7.07 -28.48 -9.48
CA THR A 77 -5.66 -28.83 -9.35
C THR A 77 -4.72 -27.91 -10.15
N GLU A 78 -5.28 -27.08 -11.01
CA GLU A 78 -4.54 -26.08 -11.77
C GLU A 78 -4.89 -24.70 -11.22
N ALA A 79 -3.93 -23.77 -11.18
CA ALA A 79 -4.13 -22.41 -10.70
C ALA A 79 -5.10 -21.57 -11.57
N THR A 80 -5.94 -22.25 -12.37
CA THR A 80 -6.88 -21.61 -13.30
C THR A 80 -7.85 -20.71 -12.54
N GLY A 81 -7.84 -19.43 -12.88
CA GLY A 81 -8.66 -18.43 -12.21
C GLY A 81 -8.10 -17.90 -10.90
N SER A 82 -6.92 -18.33 -10.47
CA SER A 82 -6.23 -17.70 -9.34
C SER A 82 -5.75 -16.30 -9.71
N THR A 83 -5.84 -15.39 -8.76
CA THR A 83 -5.32 -14.02 -8.92
C THR A 83 -4.29 -13.74 -7.85
N ARG A 84 -3.27 -12.96 -8.19
CA ARG A 84 -2.29 -12.46 -7.22
C ARG A 84 -2.94 -11.49 -6.24
N GLY A 85 -2.27 -11.25 -5.12
CA GLY A 85 -2.62 -10.14 -4.27
C GLY A 85 -2.46 -8.80 -5.00
N THR A 86 -3.18 -7.78 -4.57
CA THR A 86 -3.06 -6.46 -5.18
C THR A 86 -2.16 -5.55 -4.36
N ASP A 87 -1.66 -4.51 -5.02
CA ASP A 87 -0.74 -3.55 -4.43
C ASP A 87 -1.46 -2.64 -3.41
N SER A 88 -0.72 -2.25 -2.37
CA SER A 88 -1.09 -1.11 -1.54
C SER A 88 -0.35 0.13 -2.02
N ARG A 89 -1.02 1.27 -1.99
CA ARG A 89 -0.48 2.53 -2.51
C ARG A 89 -0.83 3.70 -1.61
N ILE A 90 0.12 4.61 -1.44
CA ILE A 90 -0.08 5.98 -0.96
C ILE A 90 0.24 6.90 -2.13
N ALA A 91 -0.76 7.61 -2.65
CA ALA A 91 -0.58 8.54 -3.76
C ALA A 91 -0.43 9.96 -3.19
N LEU A 92 0.75 10.54 -3.35
CA LEU A 92 1.09 11.92 -3.01
C LEU A 92 1.29 12.73 -4.29
N ALA A 93 1.16 14.03 -4.21
CA ALA A 93 1.49 14.92 -5.34
C ALA A 93 2.94 14.75 -5.80
N SER A 94 3.85 14.47 -4.87
CA SER A 94 5.27 14.22 -5.14
C SER A 94 5.57 12.86 -5.78
N GLY A 95 4.61 11.94 -5.80
CA GLY A 95 4.75 10.59 -6.37
C GLY A 95 4.07 9.52 -5.57
N ASN A 96 4.02 8.32 -6.13
CA ASN A 96 3.38 7.17 -5.51
C ASN A 96 4.37 6.34 -4.71
N PHE A 97 3.92 5.88 -3.55
CA PHE A 97 4.59 4.85 -2.77
C PHE A 97 3.78 3.57 -2.90
N ASP A 98 4.37 2.55 -3.47
CA ASP A 98 3.71 1.28 -3.75
C ASP A 98 4.38 0.13 -2.99
N SER A 99 3.55 -0.80 -2.55
CA SER A 99 3.99 -2.11 -2.04
C SER A 99 3.28 -3.18 -2.85
N SER A 100 4.04 -4.08 -3.46
CA SER A 100 3.53 -5.03 -4.47
C SER A 100 2.77 -6.19 -3.85
N GLY A 101 1.69 -6.60 -4.50
CA GLY A 101 0.91 -7.78 -4.10
C GLY A 101 1.69 -9.08 -4.23
N GLY A 102 1.38 -10.04 -3.37
CA GLY A 102 1.99 -11.36 -3.36
C GLY A 102 1.60 -12.21 -4.56
N GLY A 103 2.55 -12.99 -5.05
CA GLY A 103 2.35 -13.91 -6.15
C GLY A 103 1.54 -15.15 -5.75
N ILE A 104 1.04 -15.85 -6.75
CA ILE A 104 0.31 -17.12 -6.60
C ILE A 104 1.33 -18.24 -6.30
N GLY A 105 0.97 -19.15 -5.40
CA GLY A 105 1.75 -20.37 -5.15
C GLY A 105 1.84 -21.24 -6.41
N CYS A 106 2.99 -21.87 -6.61
CA CYS A 106 3.23 -22.73 -7.77
C CYS A 106 2.91 -24.19 -7.49
N GLY A 107 2.23 -24.83 -8.44
CA GLY A 107 2.23 -26.26 -8.63
C GLY A 107 2.80 -26.59 -10.02
N SER A 108 3.28 -27.80 -10.26
CA SER A 108 3.80 -28.20 -11.58
C SER A 108 2.66 -28.54 -12.54
N PRO A 109 2.70 -28.18 -13.84
CA PRO A 109 3.63 -27.31 -14.56
C PRO A 109 3.03 -25.91 -14.77
N VAL A 110 3.68 -24.89 -14.27
CA VAL A 110 3.21 -23.50 -14.43
C VAL A 110 4.20 -22.67 -15.25
N GLY A 111 3.64 -21.79 -16.07
CA GLY A 111 4.41 -20.85 -16.88
C GLY A 111 5.12 -19.78 -16.03
N PRO A 112 5.98 -18.98 -16.67
CA PRO A 112 6.90 -18.05 -15.96
C PRO A 112 6.20 -16.90 -15.23
N ASP A 113 4.92 -16.67 -15.47
CA ASP A 113 4.23 -15.49 -14.97
C ASP A 113 3.72 -15.60 -13.52
N PHE A 114 3.83 -16.79 -12.93
CA PHE A 114 3.27 -17.07 -11.60
C PHE A 114 4.23 -16.86 -10.44
N ASN A 115 5.52 -16.67 -10.74
CA ASN A 115 6.59 -16.65 -9.73
C ASN A 115 6.96 -15.26 -9.20
N THR A 116 6.33 -14.19 -9.63
CA THR A 116 6.62 -12.87 -9.11
C THR A 116 5.86 -12.61 -7.82
N GLY A 117 6.44 -13.03 -6.70
CA GLY A 117 6.03 -12.58 -5.39
C GLY A 117 6.42 -11.10 -5.21
N GLY A 118 5.63 -10.37 -4.45
CA GLY A 118 6.04 -9.06 -3.97
C GLY A 118 7.24 -9.19 -3.04
N SER A 119 8.20 -8.35 -3.19
CA SER A 119 9.34 -8.15 -2.30
C SER A 119 9.25 -6.81 -1.61
#